data_ea83c695a2b49189137e8582fe8f1f02
#
_entry.id   ea83c695a2b49189137e8582fe8f1f02
#
_cell.length_a   1.000
_cell.length_b   1.000
_cell.length_c   1.000
_cell.angle_alpha   90.00
_cell.angle_beta   90.00
_cell.angle_gamma   90.00
#
_symmetry.space_group_name_H-M   'P 1'
#
loop_
_entity.id
_entity.type
_entity.pdbx_description
1 polymer ?
#
loop_
_entity_poly.entity_id
_entity_poly.type
_entity_poly.pdbx_seq_one_letter_code
_entity_poly.pdbx_strand_id
1 'polypeptide(L)'
;MSSALLAVELAYWQQTVIRALVGLVAVLLPAGTLVYLFLFKMMSFMQSRLGPMEAGPYGSMQLLAEVGKFLQKEDLVPRAADRIVFKLAPFVVLISTFLLVLVIPAGPDLWFIDIDTGIFLALAVSSISVIGVLMAGWASASKYSLIGGLRAAGQLVAYELPLVLAVMGVVIQAGTLNMQGIVMAQATGEIFGWGGIGNPFIITQFVGFAIFIVAVQAELTQPPFDMPVAESEIVTGYLTEYSGLRFLLFFIGEFATAGIFAALAATLFLGGWYVPGLDPTSNLFNVIGPAVLMGKMILVAFLIFWFRFTYPRFREDQLQQLAWKVLIPLALANIVVTGVLKVVL
;
A
#
# COMPACT_ATOMS: atom_id res chain seq x y z
N MET A 1 21.06 5.81 0.41
CA MET A 1 21.39 7.22 -0.02
C MET A 1 22.75 7.59 0.55
N SER A 2 23.73 6.74 0.34
CA SER A 2 25.02 6.95 0.95
C SER A 2 25.90 7.81 0.06
N SER A 3 26.69 7.64 -0.68
CA SER A 3 27.87 8.41 -1.08
C SER A 3 27.68 9.50 -2.17
N ALA A 4 26.71 9.43 -3.02
CA ALA A 4 26.61 10.36 -4.16
C ALA A 4 25.94 11.73 -3.85
N LEU A 5 25.09 11.80 -2.82
CA LEU A 5 24.52 13.07 -2.34
C LEU A 5 25.31 13.67 -1.15
N LEU A 6 26.32 12.97 -0.64
CA LEU A 6 27.14 13.38 0.51
C LEU A 6 28.50 13.98 0.14
N ALA A 7 28.74 14.32 -1.11
CA ALA A 7 29.91 15.11 -1.50
C ALA A 7 29.87 16.60 -1.02
N VAL A 8 28.71 17.01 -0.47
CA VAL A 8 28.57 18.29 0.24
C VAL A 8 28.50 17.97 1.73
N GLU A 9 29.39 18.52 2.54
CA GLU A 9 29.37 18.45 4.00
C GLU A 9 28.16 19.22 4.54
N LEU A 10 26.95 18.57 4.42
CA LEU A 10 25.72 19.13 4.93
C LEU A 10 25.65 18.92 6.46
N ALA A 11 25.25 19.96 7.18
CA ALA A 11 24.97 19.84 8.61
C ALA A 11 23.87 18.77 8.85
N TYR A 12 23.93 18.05 9.98
CA TYR A 12 23.00 16.96 10.31
C TYR A 12 21.51 17.35 10.14
N TRP A 13 21.11 18.55 10.54
CA TRP A 13 19.75 19.04 10.39
C TRP A 13 19.34 19.21 8.92
N GLN A 14 20.27 19.64 8.05
CA GLN A 14 20.01 19.76 6.60
C GLN A 14 19.77 18.38 5.97
N GLN A 15 20.56 17.38 6.34
CA GLN A 15 20.35 16.00 5.88
C GLN A 15 19.00 15.46 6.34
N THR A 16 18.60 15.75 7.58
CA THR A 16 17.29 15.32 8.12
C THR A 16 16.14 15.97 7.35
N VAL A 17 16.22 17.26 7.07
CA VAL A 17 15.20 17.98 6.27
C VAL A 17 15.11 17.40 4.85
N ILE A 18 16.24 17.17 4.19
CA ILE A 18 16.26 16.58 2.85
C ILE A 18 15.63 15.20 2.85
N ARG A 19 15.99 14.33 3.81
CA ARG A 19 15.38 12.99 3.93
C ARG A 19 13.88 13.05 4.18
N ALA A 20 13.41 13.97 5.02
CA ALA A 20 11.98 14.18 5.27
C ALA A 20 11.24 14.64 4.00
N LEU A 21 11.81 15.58 3.24
CA LEU A 21 11.24 16.05 1.97
C LEU A 21 11.20 14.94 0.93
N VAL A 22 12.29 14.16 0.79
CA VAL A 22 12.31 13.00 -0.12
C VAL A 22 11.28 11.96 0.29
N GLY A 23 11.13 11.69 1.59
CA GLY A 23 10.10 10.79 2.12
C GLY A 23 8.68 11.28 1.79
N LEU A 24 8.43 12.58 1.93
CA LEU A 24 7.15 13.20 1.55
C LEU A 24 6.87 12.99 0.05
N VAL A 25 7.84 13.26 -0.80
CA VAL A 25 7.71 13.06 -2.26
C VAL A 25 7.50 11.57 -2.59
N ALA A 26 8.21 10.66 -1.92
CA ALA A 26 8.08 9.22 -2.11
C ALA A 26 6.69 8.68 -1.74
N VAL A 27 5.92 9.38 -0.90
CA VAL A 27 4.53 9.04 -0.58
C VAL A 27 3.55 9.74 -1.54
N LEU A 28 3.70 11.05 -1.72
CA LEU A 28 2.73 11.85 -2.47
C LEU A 28 2.79 11.61 -3.98
N LEU A 29 3.97 11.33 -4.54
CA LEU A 29 4.12 11.10 -5.98
C LEU A 29 3.42 9.80 -6.43
N PRO A 30 3.64 8.63 -5.80
CA PRO A 30 2.85 7.44 -6.11
C PRO A 30 1.35 7.66 -5.90
N ALA A 31 0.93 8.23 -4.76
CA ALA A 31 -0.48 8.49 -4.48
C ALA A 31 -1.13 9.35 -5.58
N GLY A 32 -0.50 10.47 -5.94
CA GLY A 32 -1.00 11.34 -7.01
C GLY A 32 -1.04 10.66 -8.38
N THR A 33 -0.01 9.85 -8.69
CA THR A 33 0.05 9.08 -9.94
C THR A 33 -1.09 8.06 -10.00
N LEU A 34 -1.36 7.33 -8.92
CA LEU A 34 -2.44 6.34 -8.87
C LEU A 34 -3.82 7.00 -8.99
N VAL A 35 -4.05 8.12 -8.32
CA VAL A 35 -5.30 8.87 -8.44
C VAL A 35 -5.52 9.33 -9.88
N TYR A 36 -4.51 9.92 -10.52
CA TYR A 36 -4.64 10.39 -11.89
C TYR A 36 -4.83 9.24 -12.89
N LEU A 37 -3.97 8.22 -12.87
CA LEU A 37 -4.01 7.13 -13.83
C LEU A 37 -5.24 6.24 -13.65
N PHE A 38 -5.54 5.84 -12.41
CA PHE A 38 -6.56 4.83 -12.18
C PHE A 38 -7.91 5.43 -11.82
N LEU A 39 -7.97 6.36 -10.88
CA LEU A 39 -9.26 6.91 -10.47
C LEU A 39 -9.85 7.86 -11.53
N PHE A 40 -9.03 8.73 -12.15
CA PHE A 40 -9.56 9.67 -13.14
C PHE A 40 -9.61 9.10 -14.56
N LYS A 41 -8.59 8.38 -15.01
CA LYS A 41 -8.52 7.93 -16.42
C LYS A 41 -9.00 6.51 -16.61
N MET A 42 -8.46 5.52 -15.91
CA MET A 42 -8.85 4.12 -16.07
C MET A 42 -10.35 3.91 -15.81
N MET A 43 -10.86 4.42 -14.66
CA MET A 43 -12.29 4.34 -14.35
C MET A 43 -13.14 4.96 -15.45
N SER A 44 -12.72 6.12 -15.96
CA SER A 44 -13.46 6.82 -17.03
C SER A 44 -13.49 6.02 -18.33
N PHE A 45 -12.36 5.44 -18.74
CA PHE A 45 -12.29 4.60 -19.93
C PHE A 45 -13.14 3.32 -19.78
N MET A 46 -13.13 2.69 -18.61
CA MET A 46 -14.00 1.54 -18.32
C MET A 46 -15.49 1.89 -18.38
N GLN A 47 -15.84 3.15 -18.13
CA GLN A 47 -17.21 3.68 -18.24
C GLN A 47 -17.51 4.30 -19.62
N SER A 48 -16.64 4.11 -20.62
CA SER A 48 -16.77 4.66 -21.97
C SER A 48 -16.87 6.20 -22.00
N ARG A 49 -16.13 6.90 -21.11
CA ARG A 49 -16.05 8.37 -21.04
C ARG A 49 -14.59 8.84 -20.93
N LEU A 50 -14.32 10.10 -21.29
CA LEU A 50 -12.95 10.64 -21.32
C LEU A 50 -12.39 11.03 -19.95
N GLY A 51 -13.24 11.17 -18.94
CA GLY A 51 -12.84 11.69 -17.62
C GLY A 51 -12.53 13.18 -17.62
N PRO A 52 -11.86 13.71 -16.58
CA PRO A 52 -11.51 15.12 -16.48
C PRO A 52 -10.57 15.52 -17.62
N MET A 53 -10.92 16.60 -18.35
CA MET A 53 -10.15 17.12 -19.49
C MET A 53 -9.85 18.61 -19.38
N GLU A 54 -10.65 19.37 -18.60
CA GLU A 54 -10.59 20.83 -18.52
C GLU A 54 -9.41 21.38 -17.69
N ALA A 55 -9.02 20.68 -16.62
CA ALA A 55 -7.98 21.13 -15.71
C ALA A 55 -6.57 20.78 -16.26
N GLY A 56 -6.04 21.59 -17.16
CA GLY A 56 -4.75 21.39 -17.82
C GLY A 56 -4.81 20.36 -18.95
N PRO A 57 -3.69 20.11 -19.65
CA PRO A 57 -3.65 19.15 -20.74
C PRO A 57 -4.08 17.75 -20.27
N TYR A 58 -5.12 17.20 -20.89
CA TYR A 58 -5.70 15.89 -20.53
C TYR A 58 -6.14 15.76 -19.05
N GLY A 59 -6.46 16.88 -18.37
CA GLY A 59 -6.86 16.89 -16.97
C GLY A 59 -5.71 16.62 -15.99
N SER A 60 -4.47 16.83 -16.37
CA SER A 60 -3.29 16.58 -15.53
C SER A 60 -3.26 17.41 -14.25
N MET A 61 -3.89 18.59 -14.25
CA MET A 61 -3.97 19.47 -13.07
C MET A 61 -5.23 19.23 -12.22
N GLN A 62 -6.07 18.25 -12.56
CA GLN A 62 -7.31 17.96 -11.82
C GLN A 62 -7.05 17.65 -10.34
N LEU A 63 -5.99 16.88 -10.05
CA LEU A 63 -5.62 16.55 -8.68
C LEU A 63 -5.31 17.81 -7.85
N LEU A 64 -4.56 18.75 -8.44
CA LEU A 64 -4.24 20.02 -7.76
C LEU A 64 -5.50 20.87 -7.54
N ALA A 65 -6.41 20.90 -8.52
CA ALA A 65 -7.69 21.59 -8.39
C ALA A 65 -8.55 20.98 -7.26
N GLU A 66 -8.56 19.65 -7.12
CA GLU A 66 -9.28 18.97 -6.04
C GLU A 66 -8.66 19.25 -4.68
N VAL A 67 -7.34 19.19 -4.56
CA VAL A 67 -6.65 19.58 -3.32
C VAL A 67 -6.99 21.02 -2.95
N GLY A 68 -6.95 21.96 -3.90
CA GLY A 68 -7.34 23.36 -3.71
C GLY A 68 -8.78 23.50 -3.21
N LYS A 69 -9.72 22.75 -3.78
CA LYS A 69 -11.12 22.70 -3.32
C LYS A 69 -11.24 22.25 -1.87
N PHE A 70 -10.53 21.20 -1.46
CA PHE A 70 -10.58 20.72 -0.07
C PHE A 70 -9.94 21.69 0.92
N LEU A 71 -8.91 22.44 0.52
CA LEU A 71 -8.29 23.47 1.34
C LEU A 71 -9.23 24.69 1.57
N GLN A 72 -10.12 24.98 0.61
CA GLN A 72 -11.10 26.08 0.72
C GLN A 72 -12.38 25.66 1.48
N LYS A 73 -12.64 24.35 1.61
CA LYS A 73 -13.80 23.86 2.36
C LYS A 73 -13.67 24.12 3.85
N GLU A 74 -14.79 24.48 4.49
CA GLU A 74 -14.85 24.63 5.94
C GLU A 74 -14.61 23.30 6.65
N ASP A 75 -13.75 23.31 7.65
CA ASP A 75 -13.41 22.16 8.47
C ASP A 75 -14.30 22.13 9.72
N LEU A 76 -15.40 21.40 9.62
CA LEU A 76 -16.42 21.29 10.65
C LEU A 76 -16.07 20.19 11.65
N VAL A 77 -16.30 20.44 12.93
CA VAL A 77 -16.24 19.46 14.01
C VAL A 77 -17.59 19.38 14.68
N PRO A 78 -18.27 18.23 14.73
CA PRO A 78 -19.56 18.07 15.39
C PRO A 78 -19.49 18.49 16.87
N ARG A 79 -20.57 19.08 17.40
CA ARG A 79 -20.59 19.56 18.79
C ARG A 79 -20.43 18.46 19.82
N ALA A 80 -20.95 17.26 19.52
CA ALA A 80 -20.90 16.10 20.40
C ALA A 80 -19.61 15.26 20.22
N ALA A 81 -18.76 15.58 19.23
CA ALA A 81 -17.54 14.84 18.94
C ALA A 81 -16.46 15.09 20.02
N ASP A 82 -15.68 14.05 20.30
CA ASP A 82 -14.42 14.21 21.03
C ASP A 82 -13.41 14.92 20.12
N ARG A 83 -13.22 16.22 20.38
CA ARG A 83 -12.43 17.11 19.52
C ARG A 83 -10.98 16.71 19.38
N ILE A 84 -10.39 16.12 20.42
CA ILE A 84 -8.95 15.73 20.40
C ILE A 84 -8.80 14.49 19.55
N VAL A 85 -9.55 13.44 19.84
CA VAL A 85 -9.49 12.16 19.11
C VAL A 85 -9.91 12.35 17.66
N PHE A 86 -10.96 13.13 17.38
CA PHE A 86 -11.43 13.46 16.05
C PHE A 86 -10.36 14.15 15.19
N LYS A 87 -9.59 15.08 15.79
CA LYS A 87 -8.50 15.77 15.09
C LYS A 87 -7.27 14.88 14.86
N LEU A 88 -6.97 13.96 15.78
CA LEU A 88 -5.79 13.10 15.70
C LEU A 88 -5.97 11.93 14.73
N ALA A 89 -7.18 11.42 14.57
CA ALA A 89 -7.46 10.22 13.77
C ALA A 89 -6.86 10.26 12.36
N PRO A 90 -7.05 11.30 11.51
CA PRO A 90 -6.46 11.34 10.17
C PRO A 90 -4.93 11.38 10.20
N PHE A 91 -4.31 11.96 11.22
CA PHE A 91 -2.86 11.97 11.37
C PHE A 91 -2.30 10.59 11.72
N VAL A 92 -3.00 9.80 12.54
CA VAL A 92 -2.59 8.43 12.88
C VAL A 92 -2.56 7.57 11.60
N VAL A 93 -3.60 7.64 10.77
CA VAL A 93 -3.64 6.94 9.47
C VAL A 93 -2.50 7.40 8.55
N LEU A 94 -2.29 8.71 8.44
CA LEU A 94 -1.27 9.25 7.56
C LEU A 94 0.15 8.91 8.03
N ILE A 95 0.42 8.98 9.33
CA ILE A 95 1.72 8.63 9.91
C ILE A 95 2.05 7.15 9.63
N SER A 96 1.10 6.23 9.81
CA SER A 96 1.31 4.81 9.48
C SER A 96 1.71 4.64 8.02
N THR A 97 1.03 5.34 7.10
CA THR A 97 1.35 5.34 5.68
C THR A 97 2.78 5.83 5.40
N PHE A 98 3.21 6.93 6.03
CA PHE A 98 4.57 7.44 5.88
C PHE A 98 5.64 6.49 6.42
N LEU A 99 5.37 5.84 7.55
CA LEU A 99 6.31 4.88 8.13
C LEU A 99 6.49 3.64 7.24
N LEU A 100 5.45 3.21 6.54
CA LEU A 100 5.54 2.08 5.60
C LEU A 100 6.53 2.32 4.44
N VAL A 101 6.61 3.55 3.92
CA VAL A 101 7.54 3.88 2.81
C VAL A 101 8.98 3.71 3.23
N LEU A 102 9.30 3.94 4.51
CA LEU A 102 10.69 3.91 4.99
C LEU A 102 11.39 2.57 4.79
N VAL A 103 10.62 1.49 4.69
CA VAL A 103 11.14 0.11 4.61
C VAL A 103 11.34 -0.36 3.17
N ILE A 104 10.75 0.33 2.18
CA ILE A 104 10.79 -0.09 0.77
C ILE A 104 12.10 0.34 0.12
N PRO A 105 12.94 -0.60 -0.37
CA PRO A 105 14.17 -0.28 -1.06
C PRO A 105 13.88 0.11 -2.52
N ALA A 106 14.44 1.24 -2.95
CA ALA A 106 14.31 1.73 -4.32
C ALA A 106 15.54 1.45 -5.20
N GLY A 107 16.63 0.95 -4.62
CA GLY A 107 17.86 0.60 -5.30
C GLY A 107 18.83 -0.10 -4.36
N PRO A 108 20.01 -0.54 -4.84
CA PRO A 108 21.03 -1.20 -4.00
C PRO A 108 21.46 -0.34 -2.81
N ASP A 109 21.69 0.97 -3.03
CA ASP A 109 22.08 1.94 -2.00
C ASP A 109 21.00 2.99 -1.74
N LEU A 110 19.80 2.85 -2.36
CA LEU A 110 18.68 3.77 -2.25
C LEU A 110 17.60 3.21 -1.34
N TRP A 111 17.77 3.39 -0.05
CA TRP A 111 16.82 3.03 1.01
C TRP A 111 16.80 4.11 2.08
N PHE A 112 15.69 4.27 2.76
CA PHE A 112 15.59 5.18 3.90
C PHE A 112 16.14 4.53 5.16
N ILE A 113 15.72 3.31 5.44
CA ILE A 113 16.13 2.52 6.59
C ILE A 113 16.34 1.09 6.11
N ASP A 114 17.52 0.53 6.37
CA ASP A 114 17.81 -0.89 6.18
C ASP A 114 17.76 -1.59 7.54
N ILE A 115 16.75 -2.44 7.73
CA ILE A 115 16.52 -3.16 8.98
C ILE A 115 16.39 -4.65 8.66
N ASP A 116 17.06 -5.50 9.44
CA ASP A 116 17.00 -6.94 9.28
C ASP A 116 15.58 -7.51 9.39
N THR A 117 14.70 -6.83 10.11
CA THR A 117 13.30 -7.18 10.32
C THR A 117 12.34 -6.25 9.56
N GLY A 118 12.74 -5.76 8.37
CA GLY A 118 12.00 -4.75 7.60
C GLY A 118 10.56 -5.14 7.30
N ILE A 119 10.30 -6.39 6.90
CA ILE A 119 8.95 -6.90 6.67
C ILE A 119 8.10 -6.88 7.93
N PHE A 120 8.66 -7.31 9.06
CA PHE A 120 7.93 -7.30 10.32
C PHE A 120 7.51 -5.88 10.72
N LEU A 121 8.41 -4.91 10.54
CA LEU A 121 8.09 -3.51 10.77
C LEU A 121 6.97 -3.02 9.83
N ALA A 122 7.03 -3.38 8.53
CA ALA A 122 5.98 -2.99 7.56
C ALA A 122 4.61 -3.50 8.00
N LEU A 123 4.50 -4.78 8.36
CA LEU A 123 3.23 -5.38 8.81
C LEU A 123 2.74 -4.79 10.13
N ALA A 124 3.65 -4.55 11.10
CA ALA A 124 3.28 -3.94 12.37
C ALA A 124 2.80 -2.48 12.21
N VAL A 125 3.39 -1.74 11.29
CA VAL A 125 3.00 -0.34 11.04
C VAL A 125 1.68 -0.27 10.27
N SER A 126 1.39 -1.21 9.38
CA SER A 126 0.09 -1.25 8.67
C SER A 126 -1.08 -1.35 9.65
N SER A 127 -0.98 -2.17 10.70
CA SER A 127 -2.03 -2.33 11.70
C SER A 127 -2.32 -1.05 12.53
N ILE A 128 -1.39 -0.09 12.60
CA ILE A 128 -1.64 1.19 13.27
C ILE A 128 -2.75 1.99 12.57
N SER A 129 -2.91 1.84 11.26
CA SER A 129 -3.97 2.51 10.50
C SER A 129 -5.37 2.17 11.01
N VAL A 130 -5.58 0.93 11.46
CA VAL A 130 -6.85 0.44 12.04
C VAL A 130 -7.24 1.27 13.26
N ILE A 131 -6.26 1.61 14.11
CA ILE A 131 -6.48 2.45 15.29
C ILE A 131 -6.99 3.83 14.85
N GLY A 132 -6.39 4.43 13.82
CA GLY A 132 -6.81 5.72 13.28
C GLY A 132 -8.26 5.70 12.75
N VAL A 133 -8.65 4.64 12.05
CA VAL A 133 -10.02 4.47 11.55
C VAL A 133 -11.03 4.27 12.69
N LEU A 134 -10.68 3.47 13.72
CA LEU A 134 -11.50 3.31 14.92
C LEU A 134 -11.66 4.63 15.69
N MET A 135 -10.57 5.38 15.84
CA MET A 135 -10.62 6.72 16.45
C MET A 135 -11.57 7.63 15.69
N ALA A 136 -11.53 7.61 14.37
CA ALA A 136 -12.41 8.42 13.52
C ALA A 136 -13.90 8.05 13.72
N GLY A 137 -14.21 6.75 13.68
CA GLY A 137 -15.58 6.26 13.88
C GLY A 137 -16.13 6.58 15.27
N TRP A 138 -15.33 6.36 16.31
CA TRP A 138 -15.74 6.61 17.70
C TRP A 138 -15.89 8.09 18.01
N ALA A 139 -14.90 8.90 17.65
CA ALA A 139 -14.85 10.33 18.01
C ALA A 139 -15.92 11.18 17.34
N SER A 140 -16.46 10.72 16.21
CA SER A 140 -17.48 11.46 15.41
C SER A 140 -18.84 11.58 16.12
N ALA A 141 -19.12 10.80 17.19
CA ALA A 141 -20.39 10.77 17.91
C ALA A 141 -21.61 10.54 16.99
N SER A 142 -21.43 9.88 15.87
CA SER A 142 -22.45 9.54 14.88
C SER A 142 -22.67 8.03 14.85
N LYS A 143 -23.94 7.60 14.76
CA LYS A 143 -24.28 6.17 14.68
C LYS A 143 -23.69 5.52 13.43
N TYR A 144 -23.74 6.19 12.30
CA TYR A 144 -23.21 5.71 11.03
C TYR A 144 -21.69 5.62 11.06
N SER A 145 -21.02 6.64 11.62
CA SER A 145 -19.56 6.63 11.76
C SER A 145 -19.08 5.53 12.69
N LEU A 146 -19.77 5.28 13.81
CA LEU A 146 -19.44 4.20 14.73
C LEU A 146 -19.58 2.83 14.08
N ILE A 147 -20.69 2.58 13.38
CA ILE A 147 -20.89 1.31 12.65
C ILE A 147 -19.83 1.14 11.57
N GLY A 148 -19.50 2.19 10.83
CA GLY A 148 -18.44 2.17 9.81
C GLY A 148 -17.06 1.84 10.40
N GLY A 149 -16.70 2.46 11.52
CA GLY A 149 -15.45 2.19 12.23
C GLY A 149 -15.36 0.75 12.78
N LEU A 150 -16.44 0.22 13.35
CA LEU A 150 -16.50 -1.17 13.83
C LEU A 150 -16.41 -2.19 12.69
N ARG A 151 -17.10 -1.93 11.56
CA ARG A 151 -17.00 -2.75 10.35
C ARG A 151 -15.57 -2.73 9.78
N ALA A 152 -14.92 -1.55 9.77
CA ALA A 152 -13.52 -1.43 9.39
C ALA A 152 -12.62 -2.32 10.24
N ALA A 153 -12.72 -2.21 11.55
CA ALA A 153 -11.92 -3.02 12.46
C ALA A 153 -12.15 -4.52 12.26
N GLY A 154 -13.41 -4.96 12.12
CA GLY A 154 -13.73 -6.36 11.87
C GLY A 154 -13.15 -6.89 10.56
N GLN A 155 -13.15 -6.08 9.51
CA GLN A 155 -12.55 -6.41 8.22
C GLN A 155 -11.03 -6.44 8.29
N LEU A 156 -10.40 -5.36 8.73
CA LEU A 156 -8.94 -5.19 8.74
C LEU A 156 -8.26 -6.26 9.60
N VAL A 157 -8.75 -6.51 10.82
CA VAL A 157 -8.23 -7.58 11.70
C VAL A 157 -8.34 -8.96 11.06
N ALA A 158 -9.44 -9.25 10.34
CA ALA A 158 -9.64 -10.56 9.71
C ALA A 158 -8.71 -10.77 8.50
N TYR A 159 -8.38 -9.72 7.75
CA TYR A 159 -7.56 -9.80 6.54
C TYR A 159 -6.07 -9.56 6.78
N GLU A 160 -5.69 -8.98 7.90
CA GLU A 160 -4.29 -8.86 8.32
C GLU A 160 -3.64 -10.26 8.48
N LEU A 161 -4.38 -11.24 8.98
CA LEU A 161 -3.86 -12.61 9.18
C LEU A 161 -3.48 -13.30 7.85
N PRO A 162 -4.36 -13.39 6.82
CA PRO A 162 -3.99 -13.90 5.49
C PRO A 162 -2.85 -13.11 4.84
N LEU A 163 -2.80 -11.78 5.04
CA LEU A 163 -1.73 -10.92 4.53
C LEU A 163 -0.37 -11.35 5.10
N VAL A 164 -0.28 -11.45 6.43
CA VAL A 164 0.94 -11.90 7.13
C VAL A 164 1.36 -13.29 6.67
N LEU A 165 0.41 -14.25 6.60
CA LEU A 165 0.71 -15.62 6.17
C LEU A 165 1.20 -15.69 4.72
N ALA A 166 0.65 -14.89 3.81
CA ALA A 166 1.12 -14.83 2.43
C ALA A 166 2.57 -14.31 2.34
N VAL A 167 2.90 -13.30 3.14
CA VAL A 167 4.26 -12.74 3.23
C VAL A 167 5.23 -13.75 3.85
N MET A 168 4.79 -14.55 4.83
CA MET A 168 5.63 -15.60 5.44
C MET A 168 6.08 -16.65 4.44
N GLY A 169 5.28 -16.99 3.42
CA GLY A 169 5.71 -17.86 2.32
C GLY A 169 6.94 -17.29 1.58
N VAL A 170 6.93 -15.99 1.31
CA VAL A 170 8.08 -15.29 0.69
C VAL A 170 9.30 -15.30 1.60
N VAL A 171 9.11 -15.03 2.90
CA VAL A 171 10.20 -15.01 3.90
C VAL A 171 10.86 -16.38 4.03
N ILE A 172 10.09 -17.46 4.06
CA ILE A 172 10.61 -18.83 4.11
C ILE A 172 11.44 -19.11 2.86
N GLN A 173 10.98 -18.71 1.69
CA GLN A 173 11.69 -18.92 0.43
C GLN A 173 12.99 -18.08 0.36
N ALA A 174 12.94 -16.80 0.73
CA ALA A 174 14.10 -15.91 0.74
C ALA A 174 15.11 -16.23 1.85
N GLY A 175 14.64 -16.72 3.01
CA GLY A 175 15.46 -16.99 4.20
C GLY A 175 15.86 -15.73 4.97
N THR A 176 15.22 -14.59 4.72
CA THR A 176 15.49 -13.31 5.38
C THR A 176 14.22 -12.48 5.54
N LEU A 177 14.19 -11.64 6.59
CA LEU A 177 13.15 -10.64 6.82
C LEU A 177 13.54 -9.25 6.30
N ASN A 178 14.79 -9.10 5.84
CA ASN A 178 15.30 -7.84 5.28
C ASN A 178 14.76 -7.66 3.86
N MET A 179 14.19 -6.48 3.58
CA MET A 179 13.57 -6.19 2.29
C MET A 179 14.58 -6.18 1.14
N GLN A 180 15.77 -5.62 1.38
CA GLN A 180 16.86 -5.63 0.40
C GLN A 180 17.36 -7.05 0.15
N GLY A 181 17.48 -7.85 1.21
CA GLY A 181 17.86 -9.27 1.14
C GLY A 181 16.89 -10.10 0.28
N ILE A 182 15.57 -9.81 0.35
CA ILE A 182 14.56 -10.47 -0.48
C ILE A 182 14.71 -10.11 -1.96
N VAL A 183 14.99 -8.84 -2.28
CA VAL A 183 15.26 -8.45 -3.67
C VAL A 183 16.51 -9.16 -4.18
N MET A 184 17.58 -9.22 -3.38
CA MET A 184 18.80 -9.93 -3.74
C MET A 184 18.59 -11.43 -3.88
N ALA A 185 17.80 -12.06 -3.02
CA ALA A 185 17.44 -13.48 -3.14
C ALA A 185 16.68 -13.78 -4.44
N GLN A 186 15.83 -12.87 -4.90
CA GLN A 186 15.17 -12.99 -6.20
C GLN A 186 16.13 -12.73 -7.37
N ALA A 187 17.08 -11.81 -7.22
CA ALA A 187 18.05 -11.50 -8.27
C ALA A 187 19.06 -12.62 -8.49
N THR A 188 19.52 -13.29 -7.43
CA THR A 188 20.54 -14.35 -7.48
C THR A 188 19.94 -15.75 -7.57
N GLY A 189 18.64 -15.91 -7.32
CA GLY A 189 17.94 -17.19 -7.38
C GLY A 189 17.86 -17.78 -8.79
N GLU A 190 17.77 -19.09 -8.89
CA GLU A 190 17.58 -19.82 -10.14
C GLU A 190 16.15 -20.36 -10.22
N ILE A 191 15.54 -20.32 -11.41
CA ILE A 191 14.26 -20.96 -11.68
C ILE A 191 14.53 -22.34 -12.28
N PHE A 192 14.26 -23.42 -11.55
CA PHE A 192 14.43 -24.79 -12.03
C PHE A 192 15.82 -25.07 -12.66
N GLY A 193 16.89 -24.44 -12.10
CA GLY A 193 18.25 -24.60 -12.63
C GLY A 193 18.60 -23.71 -13.84
N TRP A 194 17.71 -22.81 -14.23
CA TRP A 194 17.99 -21.78 -15.24
C TRP A 194 18.56 -20.55 -14.56
N GLY A 195 19.85 -20.41 -14.55
CA GLY A 195 20.57 -19.24 -14.01
C GLY A 195 20.51 -18.04 -14.94
N GLY A 196 20.74 -16.83 -14.37
CA GLY A 196 20.94 -15.59 -15.13
C GLY A 196 19.70 -14.72 -15.34
N ILE A 197 18.48 -15.22 -15.11
CA ILE A 197 17.24 -14.41 -15.23
C ILE A 197 16.75 -13.97 -13.85
N GLY A 198 17.27 -14.54 -12.76
CA GLY A 198 16.73 -14.41 -11.42
C GLY A 198 15.46 -15.24 -11.21
N ASN A 199 15.00 -15.31 -9.99
CA ASN A 199 13.77 -16.02 -9.61
C ASN A 199 12.74 -15.06 -9.03
N PRO A 200 11.91 -14.37 -9.85
CA PRO A 200 10.80 -13.59 -9.33
C PRO A 200 9.84 -14.51 -8.56
N PHE A 201 9.61 -14.23 -7.29
CA PHE A 201 8.82 -15.11 -6.43
C PHE A 201 7.35 -15.22 -6.82
N ILE A 202 6.85 -14.37 -7.72
CA ILE A 202 5.51 -14.52 -8.30
C ILE A 202 5.31 -15.87 -9.00
N ILE A 203 6.39 -16.50 -9.53
CA ILE A 203 6.31 -17.79 -10.21
C ILE A 203 6.18 -18.92 -9.19
N THR A 204 7.04 -18.92 -8.18
CA THR A 204 7.10 -19.97 -7.16
C THR A 204 6.08 -19.80 -6.05
N GLN A 205 5.66 -18.56 -5.78
CA GLN A 205 4.69 -18.15 -4.77
C GLN A 205 3.42 -17.58 -5.38
N PHE A 206 2.95 -18.09 -6.52
CA PHE A 206 1.75 -17.59 -7.20
C PHE A 206 0.51 -17.60 -6.30
N VAL A 207 0.32 -18.66 -5.51
CA VAL A 207 -0.78 -18.75 -4.53
C VAL A 207 -0.63 -17.69 -3.45
N GLY A 208 0.59 -17.51 -2.92
CA GLY A 208 0.89 -16.45 -1.94
C GLY A 208 0.62 -15.06 -2.51
N PHE A 209 0.99 -14.80 -3.76
CA PHE A 209 0.70 -13.54 -4.44
C PHE A 209 -0.80 -13.30 -4.61
N ALA A 210 -1.58 -14.31 -5.01
CA ALA A 210 -3.03 -14.20 -5.16
C ALA A 210 -3.70 -13.88 -3.80
N ILE A 211 -3.30 -14.58 -2.72
CA ILE A 211 -3.79 -14.30 -1.37
C ILE A 211 -3.41 -12.88 -0.94
N PHE A 212 -2.16 -12.47 -1.19
CA PHE A 212 -1.66 -11.15 -0.85
C PHE A 212 -2.48 -10.05 -1.53
N ILE A 213 -2.75 -10.14 -2.83
CA ILE A 213 -3.55 -9.13 -3.57
C ILE A 213 -4.96 -9.05 -3.02
N VAL A 214 -5.62 -10.18 -2.72
CA VAL A 214 -6.97 -10.18 -2.13
C VAL A 214 -6.95 -9.57 -0.73
N ALA A 215 -5.96 -9.91 0.09
CA ALA A 215 -5.82 -9.35 1.44
C ALA A 215 -5.53 -7.84 1.41
N VAL A 216 -4.65 -7.39 0.52
CA VAL A 216 -4.38 -5.96 0.31
C VAL A 216 -5.63 -5.21 -0.14
N GLN A 217 -6.44 -5.77 -1.05
CA GLN A 217 -7.70 -5.15 -1.47
C GLN A 217 -8.64 -4.93 -0.29
N ALA A 218 -8.70 -5.88 0.63
CA ALA A 218 -9.50 -5.76 1.85
C ALA A 218 -8.88 -4.78 2.86
N GLU A 219 -7.56 -4.74 2.98
CA GLU A 219 -6.83 -3.79 3.84
C GLU A 219 -7.02 -2.34 3.37
N LEU A 220 -7.10 -2.12 2.06
CA LEU A 220 -7.39 -0.82 1.47
C LEU A 220 -8.85 -0.40 1.59
N THR A 221 -9.73 -1.27 2.13
CA THR A 221 -11.18 -1.02 2.22
C THR A 221 -11.83 -0.60 0.90
N GLN A 222 -11.28 -1.08 -0.22
CA GLN A 222 -11.79 -0.75 -1.56
C GLN A 222 -12.71 -1.85 -2.11
N PRO A 223 -13.70 -1.53 -2.96
CA PRO A 223 -14.50 -2.56 -3.62
C PRO A 223 -13.66 -3.71 -4.17
N PRO A 224 -14.06 -4.97 -4.01
CA PRO A 224 -15.34 -5.46 -3.45
C PRO A 224 -15.43 -5.48 -1.92
N PHE A 225 -14.42 -5.04 -1.18
CA PHE A 225 -14.31 -5.06 0.29
C PHE A 225 -14.63 -3.69 0.93
N ASP A 226 -15.58 -2.94 0.38
CA ASP A 226 -15.95 -1.58 0.78
C ASP A 226 -17.01 -1.56 1.90
N MET A 227 -16.78 -2.31 2.97
CA MET A 227 -17.71 -2.38 4.09
C MET A 227 -17.68 -1.16 5.02
N PRO A 228 -16.50 -0.55 5.28
CA PRO A 228 -16.38 0.57 6.20
C PRO A 228 -17.02 1.87 5.70
N VAL A 229 -17.06 2.07 4.38
CA VAL A 229 -17.53 3.29 3.74
C VAL A 229 -18.90 3.12 3.07
N ALA A 230 -19.27 1.96 2.68
CA ALA A 230 -20.55 1.46 2.16
C ALA A 230 -21.64 2.54 1.93
N GLU A 231 -21.50 3.37 0.90
CA GLU A 231 -22.39 4.54 0.67
C GLU A 231 -23.88 4.18 0.63
N SER A 232 -24.23 3.00 0.10
CA SER A 232 -25.63 2.55 0.01
C SER A 232 -26.23 2.08 1.34
N GLU A 233 -25.41 1.85 2.39
CA GLU A 233 -25.87 1.33 3.69
C GLU A 233 -25.68 2.34 4.83
N ILE A 234 -24.52 2.95 4.93
CA ILE A 234 -24.07 3.77 6.06
C ILE A 234 -23.56 5.16 5.66
N VAL A 235 -24.06 5.70 4.56
CA VAL A 235 -23.69 7.00 3.96
C VAL A 235 -22.23 6.97 3.49
N THR A 236 -21.27 7.35 4.33
CA THR A 236 -19.82 7.28 4.08
C THR A 236 -19.08 6.69 5.28
N GLY A 237 -19.79 5.96 6.12
CA GLY A 237 -19.23 5.25 7.27
C GLY A 237 -18.45 6.16 8.21
N TYR A 238 -17.21 5.78 8.56
CA TYR A 238 -16.38 6.54 9.50
C TYR A 238 -15.98 7.93 8.98
N LEU A 239 -16.11 8.21 7.68
CA LEU A 239 -15.80 9.50 7.04
C LEU A 239 -16.97 10.48 7.05
N THR A 240 -18.18 10.07 7.47
CA THR A 240 -19.42 10.87 7.33
C THR A 240 -19.34 12.28 7.92
N GLU A 241 -18.68 12.43 9.05
CA GLU A 241 -18.55 13.72 9.74
C GLU A 241 -17.29 14.51 9.36
N TYR A 242 -16.40 13.91 8.57
CA TYR A 242 -15.17 14.57 8.14
C TYR A 242 -15.40 15.43 6.91
N SER A 243 -14.85 16.65 6.91
CA SER A 243 -14.91 17.59 5.79
C SER A 243 -13.57 18.31 5.60
N GLY A 244 -13.44 19.06 4.51
CA GLY A 244 -12.28 19.91 4.23
C GLY A 244 -10.95 19.16 4.26
N LEU A 245 -9.96 19.75 4.91
CA LEU A 245 -8.59 19.22 4.96
C LEU A 245 -8.50 17.83 5.60
N ARG A 246 -9.29 17.55 6.64
CA ARG A 246 -9.25 16.25 7.34
C ARG A 246 -9.75 15.11 6.47
N PHE A 247 -10.79 15.35 5.68
CA PHE A 247 -11.22 14.38 4.67
C PHE A 247 -10.12 14.12 3.63
N LEU A 248 -9.45 15.20 3.18
CA LEU A 248 -8.33 15.08 2.23
C LEU A 248 -7.18 14.23 2.80
N LEU A 249 -6.87 14.34 4.10
CA LEU A 249 -5.81 13.53 4.73
C LEU A 249 -6.15 12.03 4.72
N PHE A 250 -7.40 11.65 4.97
CA PHE A 250 -7.83 10.25 4.82
C PHE A 250 -7.74 9.77 3.37
N PHE A 251 -8.18 10.61 2.43
CA PHE A 251 -8.12 10.30 1.00
C PHE A 251 -6.67 10.12 0.52
N ILE A 252 -5.76 11.01 0.91
CA ILE A 252 -4.32 10.85 0.63
C ILE A 252 -3.80 9.56 1.27
N GLY A 253 -4.17 9.28 2.52
CA GLY A 253 -3.81 8.05 3.22
C GLY A 253 -4.22 6.81 2.43
N GLU A 254 -5.48 6.71 1.99
CA GLU A 254 -6.01 5.57 1.24
C GLU A 254 -5.20 5.30 -0.04
N PHE A 255 -5.01 6.32 -0.89
CA PHE A 255 -4.30 6.13 -2.16
C PHE A 255 -2.79 5.97 -1.99
N ALA A 256 -2.20 6.63 -1.00
CA ALA A 256 -0.79 6.43 -0.68
C ALA A 256 -0.55 5.00 -0.17
N THR A 257 -1.40 4.50 0.71
CA THR A 257 -1.34 3.12 1.21
C THR A 257 -1.51 2.11 0.08
N ALA A 258 -2.42 2.36 -0.88
CA ALA A 258 -2.56 1.53 -2.08
C ALA A 258 -1.26 1.49 -2.90
N GLY A 259 -0.61 2.62 -3.11
CA GLY A 259 0.69 2.70 -3.77
C GLY A 259 1.79 1.94 -3.03
N ILE A 260 1.82 2.08 -1.71
CA ILE A 260 2.83 1.44 -0.86
C ILE A 260 2.65 -0.08 -0.83
N PHE A 261 1.43 -0.58 -0.68
CA PHE A 261 1.17 -2.03 -0.77
C PHE A 261 1.46 -2.58 -2.17
N ALA A 262 1.19 -1.82 -3.23
CA ALA A 262 1.59 -2.19 -4.58
C ALA A 262 3.13 -2.25 -4.73
N ALA A 263 3.87 -1.29 -4.14
CA ALA A 263 5.33 -1.30 -4.12
C ALA A 263 5.87 -2.44 -3.24
N LEU A 264 5.22 -2.74 -2.12
CA LEU A 264 5.55 -3.88 -1.26
C LEU A 264 5.36 -5.20 -2.02
N ALA A 265 4.23 -5.38 -2.73
CA ALA A 265 4.02 -6.54 -3.60
C ALA A 265 5.07 -6.65 -4.71
N ALA A 266 5.42 -5.52 -5.33
CA ALA A 266 6.49 -5.49 -6.34
C ALA A 266 7.84 -5.92 -5.75
N THR A 267 8.15 -5.52 -4.54
CA THR A 267 9.39 -5.90 -3.84
C THR A 267 9.39 -7.37 -3.45
N LEU A 268 8.29 -7.88 -2.90
CA LEU A 268 8.18 -9.25 -2.39
C LEU A 268 8.07 -10.30 -3.52
N PHE A 269 7.38 -9.99 -4.60
CA PHE A 269 7.03 -10.98 -5.63
C PHE A 269 7.64 -10.72 -6.99
N LEU A 270 7.96 -9.45 -7.34
CA LEU A 270 8.46 -9.08 -8.67
C LEU A 270 9.94 -8.66 -8.67
N GLY A 271 10.66 -8.85 -7.56
CA GLY A 271 12.08 -8.50 -7.45
C GLY A 271 12.36 -7.00 -7.32
N GLY A 272 11.39 -6.20 -6.84
CA GLY A 272 11.58 -4.79 -6.52
C GLY A 272 12.25 -3.97 -7.64
N TRP A 273 13.34 -3.30 -7.31
CA TRP A 273 14.12 -2.48 -8.24
C TRP A 273 14.96 -3.28 -9.25
N TYR A 274 15.12 -4.60 -9.06
CA TYR A 274 15.94 -5.44 -9.94
C TYR A 274 15.25 -5.71 -11.29
N VAL A 275 16.07 -5.74 -12.37
CA VAL A 275 15.64 -6.12 -13.72
C VAL A 275 16.37 -7.40 -14.11
N PRO A 276 15.68 -8.48 -14.53
CA PRO A 276 16.30 -9.71 -14.97
C PRO A 276 17.33 -9.50 -16.08
N GLY A 277 18.46 -10.20 -15.98
CA GLY A 277 19.54 -10.16 -16.99
C GLY A 277 20.59 -9.07 -16.79
N LEU A 278 20.50 -8.25 -15.73
CA LEU A 278 21.52 -7.29 -15.36
C LEU A 278 22.21 -7.69 -14.06
N ASP A 279 23.47 -7.29 -13.88
CA ASP A 279 24.19 -7.54 -12.64
C ASP A 279 23.57 -6.74 -11.49
N PRO A 280 23.05 -7.40 -10.43
CA PRO A 280 22.37 -6.72 -9.32
C PRO A 280 23.30 -5.78 -8.52
N THR A 281 24.61 -5.92 -8.63
CA THR A 281 25.58 -5.08 -7.93
C THR A 281 25.94 -3.81 -8.70
N SER A 282 25.42 -3.63 -9.91
CA SER A 282 25.72 -2.48 -10.77
C SER A 282 25.20 -1.18 -10.17
N ASN A 283 26.03 -0.14 -10.15
CA ASN A 283 25.64 1.23 -9.78
C ASN A 283 24.53 1.82 -10.66
N LEU A 284 24.25 1.20 -11.82
CA LEU A 284 23.17 1.59 -12.70
C LEU A 284 21.81 1.55 -12.00
N PHE A 285 21.61 0.57 -11.10
CA PHE A 285 20.36 0.45 -10.34
C PHE A 285 20.12 1.56 -9.32
N ASN A 286 21.14 2.30 -8.93
CA ASN A 286 20.96 3.51 -8.12
C ASN A 286 20.27 4.64 -8.92
N VAL A 287 20.32 4.59 -10.25
CA VAL A 287 19.68 5.58 -11.13
C VAL A 287 18.34 5.08 -11.65
N ILE A 288 18.31 3.86 -12.21
CA ILE A 288 17.10 3.31 -12.85
C ILE A 288 16.18 2.57 -11.87
N GLY A 289 16.69 2.11 -10.72
CA GLY A 289 15.95 1.30 -9.75
C GLY A 289 14.63 1.93 -9.30
N PRO A 290 14.57 3.22 -8.93
CA PRO A 290 13.32 3.88 -8.57
C PRO A 290 12.29 3.88 -9.70
N ALA A 291 12.72 4.05 -10.95
CA ALA A 291 11.82 4.01 -12.11
C ALA A 291 11.30 2.60 -12.39
N VAL A 292 12.15 1.57 -12.23
CA VAL A 292 11.75 0.16 -12.35
C VAL A 292 10.75 -0.23 -11.26
N LEU A 293 11.03 0.13 -10.01
CA LEU A 293 10.13 -0.11 -8.89
C LEU A 293 8.77 0.58 -9.12
N MET A 294 8.78 1.85 -9.57
CA MET A 294 7.57 2.59 -9.91
C MET A 294 6.78 1.89 -11.03
N GLY A 295 7.44 1.41 -12.07
CA GLY A 295 6.80 0.68 -13.17
C GLY A 295 6.12 -0.60 -12.69
N LYS A 296 6.80 -1.40 -11.85
CA LYS A 296 6.23 -2.62 -11.25
C LYS A 296 5.10 -2.30 -10.27
N MET A 297 5.24 -1.24 -9.47
CA MET A 297 4.19 -0.73 -8.59
C MET A 297 2.92 -0.36 -9.37
N ILE A 298 3.06 0.36 -10.48
CA ILE A 298 1.93 0.73 -11.35
C ILE A 298 1.25 -0.53 -11.92
N LEU A 299 2.02 -1.55 -12.29
CA LEU A 299 1.49 -2.82 -12.79
C LEU A 299 0.66 -3.53 -11.72
N VAL A 300 1.14 -3.63 -10.49
CA VAL A 300 0.39 -4.23 -9.38
C VAL A 300 -0.82 -3.37 -9.02
N ALA A 301 -0.66 -2.05 -8.97
CA ALA A 301 -1.75 -1.13 -8.71
C ALA A 301 -2.85 -1.23 -9.78
N PHE A 302 -2.49 -1.49 -11.04
CA PHE A 302 -3.46 -1.76 -12.11
C PHE A 302 -4.38 -2.93 -11.74
N LEU A 303 -3.86 -4.04 -11.19
CA LEU A 303 -4.68 -5.18 -10.75
C LEU A 303 -5.62 -4.79 -9.61
N ILE A 304 -5.13 -4.06 -8.62
CA ILE A 304 -5.90 -3.58 -7.47
C ILE A 304 -7.08 -2.72 -7.95
N PHE A 305 -6.81 -1.73 -8.79
CA PHE A 305 -7.86 -0.84 -9.31
C PHE A 305 -8.77 -1.52 -10.34
N TRP A 306 -8.27 -2.48 -11.09
CA TRP A 306 -9.10 -3.28 -11.98
C TRP A 306 -10.14 -4.08 -11.20
N PHE A 307 -9.75 -4.72 -10.10
CA PHE A 307 -10.68 -5.40 -9.21
C PHE A 307 -11.71 -4.43 -8.61
N ARG A 308 -11.26 -3.25 -8.16
CA ARG A 308 -12.14 -2.19 -7.63
C ARG A 308 -13.29 -1.84 -8.57
N PHE A 309 -13.05 -1.78 -9.87
CA PHE A 309 -14.05 -1.35 -10.85
C PHE A 309 -14.82 -2.50 -11.52
N THR A 310 -14.40 -3.74 -11.33
CA THR A 310 -14.98 -4.91 -12.00
C THR A 310 -15.91 -5.70 -11.11
N TYR A 311 -15.57 -5.89 -9.83
CA TYR A 311 -16.32 -6.77 -8.94
C TYR A 311 -17.39 -6.04 -8.14
N PRO A 312 -18.60 -6.68 -7.97
CA PRO A 312 -19.62 -6.18 -7.05
C PRO A 312 -19.15 -6.35 -5.60
N ARG A 313 -19.73 -5.55 -4.70
CA ARG A 313 -19.41 -5.59 -3.28
C ARG A 313 -19.85 -6.90 -2.60
N PHE A 314 -19.02 -7.41 -1.71
CA PHE A 314 -19.36 -8.51 -0.82
C PHE A 314 -20.24 -8.05 0.35
N ARG A 315 -21.04 -8.97 0.87
CA ARG A 315 -21.73 -8.81 2.14
C ARG A 315 -20.79 -9.20 3.29
N GLU A 316 -20.99 -8.63 4.49
CA GLU A 316 -20.09 -8.80 5.63
C GLU A 316 -19.85 -10.27 6.00
N ASP A 317 -20.90 -11.11 6.01
CA ASP A 317 -20.79 -12.54 6.27
C ASP A 317 -19.95 -13.28 5.22
N GLN A 318 -20.09 -12.93 3.94
CA GLN A 318 -19.29 -13.51 2.85
C GLN A 318 -17.83 -13.13 2.98
N LEU A 319 -17.55 -11.86 3.33
CA LEU A 319 -16.24 -11.33 3.53
C LEU A 319 -15.51 -12.05 4.67
N GLN A 320 -16.17 -12.22 5.82
CA GLN A 320 -15.62 -12.96 6.95
C GLN A 320 -15.41 -14.45 6.61
N GLN A 321 -16.35 -15.08 5.91
CA GLN A 321 -16.19 -16.48 5.49
C GLN A 321 -15.02 -16.66 4.51
N LEU A 322 -14.81 -15.73 3.59
CA LEU A 322 -13.67 -15.74 2.65
C LEU A 322 -12.35 -15.69 3.41
N ALA A 323 -12.20 -14.78 4.38
CA ALA A 323 -10.99 -14.67 5.19
C ALA A 323 -10.70 -15.94 5.97
N TRP A 324 -11.66 -16.37 6.82
CA TRP A 324 -11.44 -17.44 7.79
C TRP A 324 -11.49 -18.84 7.20
N LYS A 325 -12.38 -19.11 6.23
CA LYS A 325 -12.58 -20.46 5.69
C LYS A 325 -11.79 -20.76 4.43
N VAL A 326 -11.33 -19.72 3.71
CA VAL A 326 -10.63 -19.90 2.42
C VAL A 326 -9.20 -19.38 2.49
N LEU A 327 -9.02 -18.09 2.76
CA LEU A 327 -7.69 -17.46 2.63
C LEU A 327 -6.70 -17.96 3.69
N ILE A 328 -7.11 -18.06 4.95
CA ILE A 328 -6.24 -18.53 6.04
C ILE A 328 -5.83 -20.00 5.82
N PRO A 329 -6.74 -20.96 5.62
CA PRO A 329 -6.35 -22.34 5.34
C PRO A 329 -5.48 -22.50 4.09
N LEU A 330 -5.77 -21.74 3.03
CA LEU A 330 -4.99 -21.76 1.80
C LEU A 330 -3.57 -21.18 2.02
N ALA A 331 -3.44 -20.11 2.80
CA ALA A 331 -2.16 -19.51 3.14
C ALA A 331 -1.32 -20.45 4.01
N LEU A 332 -1.91 -21.13 4.98
CA LEU A 332 -1.24 -22.14 5.79
C LEU A 332 -0.76 -23.33 4.94
N ALA A 333 -1.61 -23.81 4.04
CA ALA A 333 -1.20 -24.87 3.10
C ALA A 333 -0.04 -24.42 2.21
N ASN A 334 -0.07 -23.17 1.70
CA ASN A 334 1.02 -22.60 0.91
C ASN A 334 2.34 -22.54 1.70
N ILE A 335 2.31 -22.16 2.98
CA ILE A 335 3.48 -22.14 3.86
C ILE A 335 4.06 -23.53 4.02
N VAL A 336 3.24 -24.55 4.28
CA VAL A 336 3.69 -25.94 4.43
C VAL A 336 4.34 -26.44 3.14
N VAL A 337 3.68 -26.23 2.00
CA VAL A 337 4.23 -26.63 0.68
C VAL A 337 5.56 -25.92 0.41
N THR A 338 5.64 -24.62 0.65
CA THR A 338 6.89 -23.86 0.46
C THR A 338 8.01 -24.37 1.36
N GLY A 339 7.71 -24.64 2.64
CA GLY A 339 8.69 -25.17 3.58
C GLY A 339 9.22 -26.55 3.17
N VAL A 340 8.33 -27.45 2.73
CA VAL A 340 8.73 -28.77 2.23
C VAL A 340 9.58 -28.66 0.96
N LEU A 341 9.15 -27.84 -0.01
CA LEU A 341 9.91 -27.66 -1.26
C LEU A 341 11.30 -27.08 -0.99
N LYS A 342 11.43 -26.13 -0.07
CA LYS A 342 12.75 -25.55 0.28
C LYS A 342 13.70 -26.52 0.96
N VAL A 343 13.19 -27.56 1.62
CA VAL A 343 14.03 -28.59 2.27
C VAL A 343 14.40 -29.67 1.29
N VAL A 344 13.56 -29.96 0.30
CA VAL A 344 13.76 -31.07 -0.67
C VAL A 344 14.57 -30.64 -1.88
N LEU A 345 14.37 -29.37 -2.32
CA LEU A 345 15.09 -28.75 -3.44
C LEU A 345 16.27 -27.92 -2.95
#